data_2faee4d6917194b8d07615a1d6c3daec
#
_entry.id   2faee4d6917194b8d07615a1d6c3daec
#
_cell.length_a   1.000
_cell.length_b   1.000
_cell.length_c   1.000
_cell.angle_alpha   90.00
_cell.angle_beta   90.00
_cell.angle_gamma   90.00
#
_symmetry.space_group_name_H-M   'P 1'
#
loop_
_entity.id
_entity.type
_entity.pdbx_description
1 polymer ?
#
loop_
_entity_poly.entity_id
_entity_poly.type
_entity_poly.pdbx_seq_one_letter_code
_entity_poly.pdbx_strand_id
1 'polypeptide(L)'
;MAASVWSGYLTFGLISMPVKLFSGARSSGISFNMLHRDDLSRLKQQYVCLADGKVVDRSDIVKGYEYRKDEYVVIEPEEIKKIEPKTAKTMEILEFVKASEVDPVYFESSYYMVPDEAGRRPYALLTKAMEESEYVAIAKLTMHNREYTVFLRPHDGGMMLHTMYYKEEVREVEGFGAPEVELKDAEVKVAHQLIEALATEWDPEKYHDTFQDNLKNLIQTKLEGGKIAEVEKPKKLAPVVDLMSALKASLAEMEGKKKPSAHAAQGAPASRKKSGGRS
;
A
#
# COMPACT_ATOMS: atom_id res chain seq x y z
N MET A 1 19.10 10.52 0.10
CA MET A 1 17.77 11.10 0.37
C MET A 1 16.83 10.71 -0.76
N ALA A 2 15.56 10.41 -0.47
CA ALA A 2 14.57 10.15 -1.52
C ALA A 2 14.36 11.43 -2.35
N ALA A 3 14.18 11.29 -3.67
CA ALA A 3 13.80 12.40 -4.51
C ALA A 3 12.35 12.79 -4.25
N SER A 4 12.04 14.11 -4.20
CA SER A 4 10.68 14.58 -4.12
C SER A 4 9.96 14.31 -5.44
N VAL A 5 8.70 13.86 -5.35
CA VAL A 5 7.86 13.59 -6.52
C VAL A 5 7.09 14.83 -6.97
N TRP A 6 6.89 15.78 -6.06
CA TRP A 6 6.25 17.07 -6.32
C TRP A 6 6.80 18.13 -5.37
N SER A 7 6.80 19.37 -5.79
CA SER A 7 7.14 20.54 -4.97
C SER A 7 6.27 21.74 -5.38
N GLY A 8 5.77 22.47 -4.40
CA GLY A 8 4.88 23.60 -4.61
C GLY A 8 4.44 24.24 -3.30
N TYR A 9 3.31 24.86 -3.31
CA TYR A 9 2.73 25.57 -2.18
C TYR A 9 1.44 24.94 -1.72
N LEU A 10 1.33 24.64 -0.42
CA LEU A 10 0.05 24.36 0.22
C LEU A 10 -0.57 25.68 0.65
N THR A 11 -1.82 25.91 0.25
CA THR A 11 -2.56 27.16 0.59
C THR A 11 -3.77 26.83 1.46
N PHE A 12 -3.94 27.64 2.48
CA PHE A 12 -5.05 27.59 3.42
C PHE A 12 -5.51 29.02 3.73
N GLY A 13 -6.60 29.45 3.15
CA GLY A 13 -7.06 30.83 3.20
C GLY A 13 -5.98 31.77 2.62
N LEU A 14 -5.48 32.71 3.44
CA LEU A 14 -4.43 33.65 3.05
C LEU A 14 -3.00 33.12 3.34
N ILE A 15 -2.89 31.94 3.94
CA ILE A 15 -1.60 31.35 4.28
C ILE A 15 -1.14 30.50 3.10
N SER A 16 0.13 30.69 2.70
CA SER A 16 0.79 29.89 1.67
C SER A 16 2.11 29.38 2.23
N MET A 17 2.35 28.07 2.16
CA MET A 17 3.56 27.45 2.68
C MET A 17 4.20 26.53 1.64
N PRO A 18 5.50 26.67 1.39
CA PRO A 18 6.22 25.78 0.47
C PRO A 18 6.39 24.40 1.07
N VAL A 19 6.02 23.38 0.29
CA VAL A 19 6.07 21.96 0.70
C VAL A 19 6.60 21.09 -0.42
N LYS A 20 7.13 19.92 -0.04
CA LYS A 20 7.57 18.84 -0.94
C LYS A 20 6.86 17.54 -0.58
N LEU A 21 6.51 16.76 -1.59
CA LEU A 21 5.94 15.43 -1.43
C LEU A 21 6.99 14.36 -1.74
N PHE A 22 7.03 13.35 -0.88
CA PHE A 22 7.87 12.17 -1.03
C PHE A 22 6.98 10.93 -1.01
N SER A 23 7.26 9.93 -1.86
CA SER A 23 6.48 8.69 -1.87
C SER A 23 6.48 8.04 -0.48
N GLY A 24 5.29 7.75 0.05
CA GLY A 24 5.11 7.12 1.35
C GLY A 24 5.39 5.61 1.33
N ALA A 25 5.18 4.97 0.18
CA ALA A 25 5.43 3.55 -0.01
C ALA A 25 5.99 3.28 -1.41
N ARG A 26 6.76 2.23 -1.52
CA ARG A 26 7.33 1.76 -2.79
C ARG A 26 7.32 0.25 -2.81
N SER A 27 6.84 -0.32 -3.91
CA SER A 27 6.97 -1.75 -4.14
C SER A 27 8.46 -2.14 -4.24
N SER A 28 8.85 -3.18 -3.49
CA SER A 28 10.22 -3.71 -3.45
C SER A 28 10.36 -5.07 -4.13
N GLY A 29 9.48 -5.38 -5.08
CA GLY A 29 9.51 -6.65 -5.80
C GLY A 29 10.81 -6.89 -6.59
N ILE A 30 11.18 -8.16 -6.76
CA ILE A 30 12.31 -8.57 -7.60
C ILE A 30 11.96 -8.28 -9.06
N SER A 31 12.81 -7.53 -9.76
CA SER A 31 12.65 -7.25 -11.18
C SER A 31 13.54 -8.16 -12.03
N PHE A 32 13.00 -8.65 -13.14
CA PHE A 32 13.73 -9.47 -14.09
C PHE A 32 13.98 -8.71 -15.39
N ASN A 33 15.17 -8.89 -15.98
CA ASN A 33 15.45 -8.45 -17.32
C ASN A 33 14.96 -9.51 -18.34
N MET A 34 14.43 -9.07 -19.46
CA MET A 34 14.14 -9.96 -20.56
C MET A 34 15.46 -10.30 -21.28
N LEU A 35 15.69 -11.60 -21.46
CA LEU A 35 16.90 -12.12 -22.10
C LEU A 35 16.51 -12.96 -23.32
N HIS A 36 17.37 -12.91 -24.36
CA HIS A 36 17.29 -13.84 -25.47
C HIS A 36 17.65 -15.25 -24.99
N ARG A 37 16.87 -16.25 -25.37
CA ARG A 37 17.01 -17.63 -24.83
C ARG A 37 18.34 -18.28 -25.20
N ASP A 38 18.82 -18.02 -26.42
CA ASP A 38 19.95 -18.77 -26.98
C ASP A 38 21.30 -18.28 -26.46
N ASP A 39 21.45 -16.97 -26.20
CA ASP A 39 22.72 -16.33 -25.84
C ASP A 39 22.68 -15.55 -24.54
N LEU A 40 21.51 -15.50 -23.89
CA LEU A 40 21.25 -14.75 -22.64
C LEU A 40 21.53 -13.25 -22.72
N SER A 41 21.60 -12.68 -23.94
CA SER A 41 21.76 -11.26 -24.13
C SER A 41 20.50 -10.48 -23.75
N ARG A 42 20.65 -9.22 -23.28
CA ARG A 42 19.53 -8.36 -22.94
C ARG A 42 18.76 -7.95 -24.21
N LEU A 43 17.43 -8.00 -24.12
CA LEU A 43 16.56 -7.51 -25.18
C LEU A 43 16.32 -6.00 -25.03
N LYS A 44 16.24 -5.31 -26.18
CA LYS A 44 15.83 -3.91 -26.31
C LYS A 44 14.46 -3.85 -26.97
N GLN A 45 13.55 -3.06 -26.43
CA GLN A 45 12.26 -2.79 -27.06
C GLN A 45 12.41 -1.64 -28.08
N GLN A 46 11.79 -1.80 -29.24
CA GLN A 46 11.72 -0.79 -30.30
C GLN A 46 10.27 -0.57 -30.71
N TYR A 47 9.91 0.65 -31.06
CA TYR A 47 8.62 0.95 -31.66
C TYR A 47 8.72 0.69 -33.16
N VAL A 48 7.71 0.01 -33.70
CA VAL A 48 7.63 -0.31 -35.12
C VAL A 48 6.32 0.24 -35.67
N CYS A 49 6.37 0.99 -36.76
CA CYS A 49 5.20 1.49 -37.45
C CYS A 49 4.44 0.32 -38.11
N LEU A 50 3.14 0.23 -37.81
CA LEU A 50 2.30 -0.85 -38.33
C LEU A 50 2.05 -0.75 -39.83
N ALA A 51 2.18 0.46 -40.42
CA ALA A 51 1.89 0.69 -41.84
C ALA A 51 3.03 0.24 -42.74
N ASP A 52 4.30 0.41 -42.34
CA ASP A 52 5.45 0.14 -43.20
C ASP A 52 6.54 -0.75 -42.54
N GLY A 53 6.32 -1.18 -41.31
CA GLY A 53 7.24 -2.06 -40.58
C GLY A 53 8.56 -1.42 -40.16
N LYS A 54 8.73 -0.10 -40.31
CA LYS A 54 9.98 0.59 -39.93
C LYS A 54 10.04 0.86 -38.45
N VAL A 55 11.26 0.87 -37.92
CA VAL A 55 11.54 1.30 -36.55
C VAL A 55 11.37 2.80 -36.44
N VAL A 56 10.64 3.25 -35.42
CA VAL A 56 10.33 4.66 -35.15
C VAL A 56 11.07 5.13 -33.92
N ASP A 57 11.76 6.26 -34.02
CA ASP A 57 12.42 6.87 -32.88
C ASP A 57 11.41 7.57 -31.97
N ARG A 58 11.73 7.66 -30.68
CA ARG A 58 10.82 8.28 -29.67
C ARG A 58 10.50 9.73 -29.97
N SER A 59 11.41 10.47 -30.62
CA SER A 59 11.20 11.85 -31.06
C SER A 59 10.08 12.00 -32.11
N ASP A 60 9.84 10.95 -32.88
CA ASP A 60 8.88 10.96 -33.97
C ASP A 60 7.49 10.40 -33.56
N ILE A 61 7.34 10.09 -32.26
CA ILE A 61 6.09 9.58 -31.69
C ILE A 61 5.27 10.73 -31.14
N VAL A 62 4.07 10.92 -31.66
CA VAL A 62 3.07 11.87 -31.16
C VAL A 62 1.95 11.15 -30.43
N LYS A 63 1.18 11.86 -29.60
CA LYS A 63 -0.02 11.32 -28.94
C LYS A 63 -1.23 11.51 -29.83
N GLY A 64 -1.95 10.43 -30.14
CA GLY A 64 -3.21 10.46 -30.87
C GLY A 64 -4.36 10.03 -29.95
N TYR A 65 -5.44 10.81 -29.91
CA TYR A 65 -6.71 10.41 -29.30
C TYR A 65 -7.63 9.83 -30.36
N GLU A 66 -7.98 8.57 -30.23
CA GLU A 66 -8.90 7.89 -31.16
C GLU A 66 -10.35 8.32 -30.83
N TYR A 67 -10.96 9.11 -31.71
CA TYR A 67 -12.33 9.56 -31.55
C TYR A 67 -13.33 8.75 -32.39
N ARG A 68 -12.84 8.04 -33.40
CA ARG A 68 -13.54 6.99 -34.18
C ARG A 68 -12.53 5.91 -34.54
N LYS A 69 -13.01 4.74 -34.86
CA LYS A 69 -12.15 3.62 -35.26
C LYS A 69 -11.18 4.05 -36.39
N ASP A 70 -9.88 3.94 -36.09
CA ASP A 70 -8.76 4.28 -36.99
C ASP A 70 -8.66 5.80 -37.35
N GLU A 71 -9.41 6.69 -36.66
CA GLU A 71 -9.35 8.15 -36.85
C GLU A 71 -8.81 8.81 -35.55
N TYR A 72 -7.72 9.58 -35.67
CA TYR A 72 -6.99 10.14 -34.51
C TYR A 72 -6.90 11.65 -34.62
N VAL A 73 -7.06 12.30 -33.45
CA VAL A 73 -6.65 13.70 -33.25
C VAL A 73 -5.27 13.69 -32.61
N VAL A 74 -4.30 14.30 -33.25
CA VAL A 74 -2.94 14.46 -32.72
C VAL A 74 -2.96 15.58 -31.67
N ILE A 75 -2.33 15.32 -30.53
CA ILE A 75 -2.21 16.27 -29.44
C ILE A 75 -0.73 16.47 -29.14
N GLU A 76 -0.26 17.71 -29.35
CA GLU A 76 1.12 18.09 -29.12
C GLU A 76 1.38 18.39 -27.62
N PRO A 77 2.62 18.14 -27.11
CA PRO A 77 2.95 18.41 -25.72
C PRO A 77 2.73 19.89 -25.30
N GLU A 78 2.90 20.82 -26.24
CA GLU A 78 2.70 22.24 -26.03
C GLU A 78 1.22 22.60 -25.84
N GLU A 79 0.32 21.85 -26.43
CA GLU A 79 -1.14 22.03 -26.28
C GLU A 79 -1.56 21.59 -24.89
N ILE A 80 -1.02 20.45 -24.40
CA ILE A 80 -1.28 19.98 -23.02
C ILE A 80 -0.84 21.02 -22.01
N LYS A 81 0.36 21.63 -22.19
CA LYS A 81 0.84 22.68 -21.30
C LYS A 81 -0.07 23.92 -21.22
N LYS A 82 -0.77 24.26 -22.30
CA LYS A 82 -1.68 25.42 -22.33
C LYS A 82 -2.94 25.21 -21.48
N ILE A 83 -3.35 23.97 -21.27
CA ILE A 83 -4.52 23.60 -20.46
C ILE A 83 -4.14 23.15 -19.05
N GLU A 84 -2.86 23.26 -18.66
CA GLU A 84 -2.38 22.88 -17.35
C GLU A 84 -3.04 23.74 -16.26
N PRO A 85 -3.69 23.12 -15.26
CA PRO A 85 -4.43 23.88 -14.24
C PRO A 85 -3.48 24.60 -13.29
N LYS A 86 -4.01 25.63 -12.59
CA LYS A 86 -3.26 26.41 -11.57
C LYS A 86 -2.73 25.53 -10.43
N THR A 87 -3.37 24.40 -10.18
CA THR A 87 -3.01 23.41 -9.18
C THR A 87 -1.71 22.65 -9.48
N ALA A 88 -1.06 22.91 -10.62
CA ALA A 88 0.24 22.31 -10.95
C ALA A 88 1.37 22.66 -9.96
N LYS A 89 1.32 23.85 -9.35
CA LYS A 89 2.30 24.34 -8.36
C LYS A 89 1.68 24.73 -7.03
N THR A 90 0.36 24.68 -6.91
CA THR A 90 -0.36 25.10 -5.71
C THR A 90 -1.39 24.05 -5.35
N MET A 91 -1.34 23.60 -4.12
CA MET A 91 -2.34 22.71 -3.52
C MET A 91 -3.22 23.56 -2.61
N GLU A 92 -4.49 23.68 -2.95
CA GLU A 92 -5.44 24.50 -2.21
C GLU A 92 -6.33 23.60 -1.34
N ILE A 93 -6.36 23.88 -0.03
CA ILE A 93 -7.32 23.24 0.87
C ILE A 93 -8.69 23.82 0.60
N LEU A 94 -9.66 22.95 0.28
CA LEU A 94 -11.02 23.30 -0.05
C LEU A 94 -11.94 23.25 1.17
N GLU A 95 -11.78 22.21 1.98
CA GLU A 95 -12.64 21.94 3.13
C GLU A 95 -11.97 21.02 4.14
N PHE A 96 -12.57 20.92 5.33
CA PHE A 96 -12.19 19.98 6.38
C PHE A 96 -13.35 19.06 6.71
N VAL A 97 -13.07 17.76 6.82
CA VAL A 97 -14.06 16.71 7.08
C VAL A 97 -13.58 15.79 8.20
N LYS A 98 -14.45 14.99 8.79
CA LYS A 98 -14.03 13.92 9.72
C LYS A 98 -13.40 12.77 8.93
N ALA A 99 -12.29 12.23 9.42
CA ALA A 99 -11.61 11.11 8.75
C ALA A 99 -12.53 9.89 8.57
N SER A 100 -13.46 9.66 9.50
CA SER A 100 -14.43 8.56 9.46
C SER A 100 -15.50 8.69 8.36
N GLU A 101 -15.66 9.87 7.76
CA GLU A 101 -16.62 10.09 6.66
C GLU A 101 -16.03 9.70 5.31
N VAL A 102 -14.70 9.50 5.23
CA VAL A 102 -14.01 9.17 3.98
C VAL A 102 -13.74 7.66 3.92
N ASP A 103 -14.41 6.99 2.99
CA ASP A 103 -14.23 5.55 2.77
C ASP A 103 -12.82 5.27 2.21
N PRO A 104 -12.07 4.33 2.80
CA PRO A 104 -10.75 3.92 2.31
C PRO A 104 -10.69 3.49 0.83
N VAL A 105 -11.81 3.10 0.22
CA VAL A 105 -11.90 2.74 -1.20
C VAL A 105 -11.46 3.87 -2.14
N TYR A 106 -11.55 5.12 -1.67
CA TYR A 106 -11.11 6.27 -2.44
C TYR A 106 -9.60 6.48 -2.43
N PHE A 107 -8.82 5.88 -1.54
CA PHE A 107 -7.38 6.11 -1.45
C PHE A 107 -6.61 5.35 -2.53
N GLU A 108 -5.73 6.07 -3.25
CA GLU A 108 -4.88 5.52 -4.32
C GLU A 108 -3.42 5.39 -3.87
N SER A 109 -2.76 6.51 -3.55
CA SER A 109 -1.34 6.56 -3.20
C SER A 109 -1.08 7.48 -2.03
N SER A 110 -0.02 7.18 -1.26
CA SER A 110 0.33 7.91 -0.04
C SER A 110 1.68 8.61 -0.19
N TYR A 111 1.77 9.83 0.36
CA TYR A 111 2.96 10.68 0.32
C TYR A 111 3.22 11.32 1.67
N TYR A 112 4.48 11.41 2.06
CA TYR A 112 4.91 12.28 3.15
C TYR A 112 5.00 13.71 2.66
N MET A 113 4.44 14.66 3.40
CA MET A 113 4.56 16.09 3.13
C MET A 113 5.61 16.71 4.05
N VAL A 114 6.59 17.37 3.48
CA VAL A 114 7.68 18.01 4.22
C VAL A 114 7.71 19.50 3.87
N PRO A 115 7.65 20.40 4.86
CA PRO A 115 7.75 21.83 4.61
C PRO A 115 9.19 22.25 4.29
N ASP A 116 9.37 23.22 3.41
CA ASP A 116 10.62 23.94 3.31
C ASP A 116 10.78 24.86 4.53
N GLU A 117 11.97 25.43 4.71
CA GLU A 117 12.33 26.21 5.91
C GLU A 117 11.34 27.37 6.16
N ALA A 118 10.95 28.10 5.13
CA ALA A 118 9.99 29.19 5.21
C ALA A 118 8.55 28.72 5.58
N GLY A 119 8.22 27.47 5.30
CA GLY A 119 6.92 26.87 5.58
C GLY A 119 6.76 26.22 6.95
N ARG A 120 7.84 26.06 7.74
CA ARG A 120 7.83 25.27 8.98
C ARG A 120 6.79 25.72 10.01
N ARG A 121 6.70 27.02 10.26
CA ARG A 121 5.79 27.56 11.27
C ARG A 121 4.31 27.40 10.91
N PRO A 122 3.85 27.81 9.72
CA PRO A 122 2.44 27.59 9.32
C PRO A 122 2.12 26.10 9.17
N TYR A 123 3.07 25.27 8.73
CA TYR A 123 2.91 23.81 8.68
C TYR A 123 2.66 23.21 10.06
N ALA A 124 3.50 23.54 11.05
CA ALA A 124 3.34 23.04 12.42
C ALA A 124 2.02 23.50 13.05
N LEU A 125 1.61 24.75 12.80
CA LEU A 125 0.34 25.27 13.27
C LEU A 125 -0.84 24.47 12.67
N LEU A 126 -0.84 24.26 11.36
CA LEU A 126 -1.91 23.51 10.68
C LEU A 126 -1.97 22.06 11.15
N THR A 127 -0.81 21.38 11.23
CA THR A 127 -0.72 19.99 11.73
C THR A 127 -1.34 19.88 13.12
N LYS A 128 -0.91 20.75 14.05
CA LYS A 128 -1.41 20.75 15.42
C LYS A 128 -2.91 21.04 15.50
N ALA A 129 -3.40 22.02 14.77
CA ALA A 129 -4.81 22.36 14.74
C ALA A 129 -5.68 21.20 14.22
N MET A 130 -5.20 20.47 13.21
CA MET A 130 -5.88 19.27 12.68
C MET A 130 -5.83 18.10 13.66
N GLU A 131 -4.73 17.90 14.40
CA GLU A 131 -4.61 16.88 15.46
C GLU A 131 -5.61 17.15 16.59
N GLU A 132 -5.68 18.39 17.07
CA GLU A 132 -6.56 18.78 18.20
C GLU A 132 -8.05 18.76 17.83
N SER A 133 -8.39 19.06 16.57
CA SER A 133 -9.78 19.11 16.09
C SER A 133 -10.29 17.78 15.53
N GLU A 134 -9.39 16.79 15.30
CA GLU A 134 -9.68 15.51 14.64
C GLU A 134 -10.26 15.67 13.22
N TYR A 135 -10.01 16.81 12.57
CA TYR A 135 -10.36 17.04 11.17
C TYR A 135 -9.18 16.70 10.26
N VAL A 136 -9.53 16.32 9.04
CA VAL A 136 -8.63 16.12 7.91
C VAL A 136 -8.98 17.11 6.81
N ALA A 137 -8.03 17.49 5.98
CA ALA A 137 -8.28 18.45 4.91
C ALA A 137 -8.45 17.73 3.57
N ILE A 138 -9.40 18.23 2.78
CA ILE A 138 -9.57 17.89 1.38
C ILE A 138 -8.98 19.03 0.54
N ALA A 139 -8.11 18.69 -0.40
CA ALA A 139 -7.46 19.66 -1.27
C ALA A 139 -7.42 19.17 -2.73
N LYS A 140 -6.99 20.04 -3.64
CA LYS A 140 -6.70 19.69 -5.03
C LYS A 140 -5.24 19.87 -5.34
N LEU A 141 -4.68 18.92 -6.10
CA LEU A 141 -3.28 18.86 -6.50
C LEU A 141 -3.16 18.37 -7.93
N THR A 142 -2.39 19.05 -8.77
CA THR A 142 -1.99 18.52 -10.08
C THR A 142 -0.61 17.90 -10.00
N MET A 143 -0.52 16.64 -10.42
CA MET A 143 0.72 15.87 -10.48
C MET A 143 0.67 14.91 -11.69
N HIS A 144 1.78 14.77 -12.43
CA HIS A 144 1.87 13.92 -13.61
C HIS A 144 0.79 14.19 -14.67
N ASN A 145 0.47 15.47 -14.93
CA ASN A 145 -0.58 15.92 -15.88
C ASN A 145 -2.00 15.45 -15.53
N ARG A 146 -2.26 15.20 -14.26
CA ARG A 146 -3.59 14.87 -13.74
C ARG A 146 -3.87 15.69 -12.48
N GLU A 147 -5.07 16.23 -12.38
CA GLU A 147 -5.58 16.80 -11.14
C GLU A 147 -6.15 15.70 -10.26
N TYR A 148 -5.81 15.73 -8.97
CA TYR A 148 -6.27 14.81 -7.95
C TYR A 148 -7.03 15.57 -6.87
N THR A 149 -8.09 15.00 -6.37
CA THR A 149 -8.53 15.29 -5.02
C THR A 149 -7.57 14.59 -4.07
N VAL A 150 -7.16 15.28 -3.01
CA VAL A 150 -6.21 14.73 -2.05
C VAL A 150 -6.74 14.89 -0.63
N PHE A 151 -6.43 13.89 0.18
CA PHE A 151 -6.76 13.81 1.60
C PHE A 151 -5.48 14.05 2.41
N LEU A 152 -5.48 15.10 3.23
CA LEU A 152 -4.38 15.47 4.10
C LEU A 152 -4.72 15.12 5.54
N ARG A 153 -3.85 14.40 6.22
CA ARG A 153 -4.03 14.06 7.63
C ARG A 153 -2.74 14.23 8.44
N PRO A 154 -2.84 14.54 9.73
CA PRO A 154 -1.70 14.45 10.65
C PRO A 154 -1.23 13.00 10.77
N HIS A 155 0.09 12.81 10.92
CA HIS A 155 0.71 11.51 11.14
C HIS A 155 2.13 11.67 11.69
N ASP A 156 2.41 11.08 12.85
CA ASP A 156 3.73 11.06 13.50
C ASP A 156 4.39 12.45 13.61
N GLY A 157 3.60 13.46 14.01
CA GLY A 157 4.07 14.85 14.15
C GLY A 157 4.28 15.59 12.83
N GLY A 158 3.90 15.01 11.70
CA GLY A 158 3.90 15.61 10.37
C GLY A 158 2.56 15.47 9.67
N MET A 159 2.53 15.68 8.35
CA MET A 159 1.34 15.45 7.52
C MET A 159 1.60 14.41 6.45
N MET A 160 0.62 13.55 6.25
CA MET A 160 0.54 12.66 5.09
C MET A 160 -0.53 13.14 4.13
N LEU A 161 -0.26 12.96 2.86
CA LEU A 161 -1.17 13.18 1.75
C LEU A 161 -1.52 11.83 1.12
N HIS A 162 -2.81 11.63 0.85
CA HIS A 162 -3.28 10.52 0.04
C HIS A 162 -3.98 11.06 -1.20
N THR A 163 -3.57 10.63 -2.42
CA THR A 163 -4.35 10.87 -3.63
C THR A 163 -5.61 10.04 -3.59
N MET A 164 -6.68 10.58 -4.17
CA MET A 164 -7.99 9.95 -4.15
C MET A 164 -8.49 9.69 -5.57
N TYR A 165 -9.22 8.59 -5.73
CA TYR A 165 -10.05 8.35 -6.90
C TYR A 165 -11.26 9.30 -6.91
N TYR A 166 -11.70 9.72 -8.09
CA TYR A 166 -12.99 10.36 -8.26
C TYR A 166 -14.11 9.33 -8.12
N LYS A 167 -15.33 9.79 -7.77
CA LYS A 167 -16.48 8.89 -7.60
C LYS A 167 -16.74 8.00 -8.81
N GLU A 168 -16.56 8.53 -10.02
CA GLU A 168 -16.72 7.82 -11.29
C GLU A 168 -15.67 6.73 -11.56
N GLU A 169 -14.55 6.76 -10.83
CA GLU A 169 -13.47 5.77 -10.92
C GLU A 169 -13.70 4.60 -9.94
N VAL A 170 -14.47 4.83 -8.88
CA VAL A 170 -14.86 3.78 -7.93
C VAL A 170 -15.94 2.91 -8.55
N ARG A 171 -15.63 1.64 -8.71
CA ARG A 171 -16.53 0.67 -9.36
C ARG A 171 -17.61 0.22 -8.40
N GLU A 172 -18.84 0.25 -8.86
CA GLU A 172 -19.96 -0.43 -8.22
C GLU A 172 -20.00 -1.89 -8.70
N VAL A 173 -20.13 -2.82 -7.75
CA VAL A 173 -20.23 -4.25 -8.05
C VAL A 173 -21.65 -4.71 -7.75
N GLU A 174 -22.36 -5.22 -8.77
CA GLU A 174 -23.69 -5.78 -8.62
C GLU A 174 -23.65 -6.95 -7.64
N GLY A 175 -24.58 -6.98 -6.68
CA GLY A 175 -24.61 -8.00 -5.63
C GLY A 175 -23.57 -7.82 -4.52
N PHE A 176 -22.87 -6.66 -4.46
CA PHE A 176 -22.01 -6.33 -3.33
C PHE A 176 -22.85 -6.11 -2.07
N GLY A 177 -22.59 -6.91 -1.06
CA GLY A 177 -23.29 -6.88 0.24
C GLY A 177 -23.36 -8.27 0.84
N ALA A 178 -23.66 -8.32 2.14
CA ALA A 178 -23.92 -9.60 2.78
C ALA A 178 -25.26 -10.18 2.27
N PRO A 179 -25.31 -11.47 1.89
CA PRO A 179 -26.55 -12.08 1.48
C PRO A 179 -27.54 -12.09 2.65
N GLU A 180 -28.81 -11.82 2.36
CA GLU A 180 -29.90 -11.90 3.35
C GLU A 180 -30.19 -13.37 3.67
N VAL A 181 -29.59 -13.84 4.75
CA VAL A 181 -29.81 -15.20 5.28
C VAL A 181 -30.14 -15.13 6.77
N GLU A 182 -31.01 -16.01 7.22
CA GLU A 182 -31.36 -16.12 8.64
C GLU A 182 -30.17 -16.73 9.41
N LEU A 183 -29.57 -15.96 10.32
CA LEU A 183 -28.50 -16.41 11.20
C LEU A 183 -29.04 -16.71 12.58
N LYS A 184 -28.59 -17.82 13.17
CA LYS A 184 -28.94 -18.16 14.55
C LYS A 184 -28.06 -17.39 15.52
N ASP A 185 -28.62 -16.85 16.61
CA ASP A 185 -27.88 -16.13 17.65
C ASP A 185 -26.69 -16.94 18.19
N ALA A 186 -26.85 -18.27 18.29
CA ALA A 186 -25.76 -19.15 18.73
C ALA A 186 -24.56 -19.16 17.74
N GLU A 187 -24.80 -19.06 16.44
CA GLU A 187 -23.77 -19.02 15.40
C GLU A 187 -23.02 -17.69 15.47
N VAL A 188 -23.75 -16.58 15.58
CA VAL A 188 -23.18 -15.23 15.73
C VAL A 188 -22.34 -15.14 17.00
N LYS A 189 -22.82 -15.69 18.13
CA LYS A 189 -22.08 -15.70 19.40
C LYS A 189 -20.75 -16.45 19.29
N VAL A 190 -20.72 -17.62 18.67
CA VAL A 190 -19.47 -18.39 18.49
C VAL A 190 -18.53 -17.68 17.51
N ALA A 191 -19.05 -17.04 16.46
CA ALA A 191 -18.25 -16.22 15.57
C ALA A 191 -17.59 -15.05 16.31
N HIS A 192 -18.31 -14.32 17.17
CA HIS A 192 -17.75 -13.28 18.02
C HIS A 192 -16.62 -13.80 18.92
N GLN A 193 -16.82 -14.94 19.59
CA GLN A 193 -15.77 -15.55 20.42
C GLN A 193 -14.51 -15.88 19.61
N LEU A 194 -14.67 -16.36 18.38
CA LEU A 194 -13.53 -16.62 17.49
C LEU A 194 -12.81 -15.35 17.08
N ILE A 195 -13.54 -14.28 16.76
CA ILE A 195 -12.95 -12.95 16.44
C ILE A 195 -12.15 -12.44 17.64
N GLU A 196 -12.72 -12.46 18.85
CA GLU A 196 -12.04 -12.05 20.08
C GLU A 196 -10.80 -12.90 20.38
N ALA A 197 -10.86 -14.21 20.12
CA ALA A 197 -9.75 -15.12 20.30
C ALA A 197 -8.57 -14.80 19.34
N LEU A 198 -8.86 -14.28 18.17
CA LEU A 198 -7.88 -13.88 17.14
C LEU A 198 -7.49 -12.41 17.22
N ALA A 199 -8.23 -11.60 17.98
CA ALA A 199 -7.94 -10.16 18.11
C ALA A 199 -6.54 -9.93 18.70
N THR A 200 -5.77 -9.07 18.06
CA THR A 200 -4.41 -8.69 18.48
C THR A 200 -4.14 -7.25 18.00
N GLU A 201 -3.10 -6.64 18.54
CA GLU A 201 -2.61 -5.35 18.05
C GLU A 201 -2.03 -5.49 16.64
N TRP A 202 -2.24 -4.44 15.84
CA TRP A 202 -1.68 -4.37 14.48
C TRP A 202 -0.17 -4.24 14.56
N ASP A 203 0.53 -5.20 13.95
CA ASP A 203 1.99 -5.22 13.86
C ASP A 203 2.37 -5.56 12.41
N PRO A 204 2.80 -4.57 11.61
CA PRO A 204 3.14 -4.78 10.20
C PRO A 204 4.33 -5.72 10.01
N GLU A 205 5.23 -5.87 11.01
CA GLU A 205 6.40 -6.73 10.90
C GLU A 205 6.07 -8.22 10.88
N LYS A 206 4.85 -8.60 11.30
CA LYS A 206 4.37 -9.99 11.23
C LYS A 206 4.01 -10.46 9.82
N TYR A 207 3.85 -9.53 8.88
CA TYR A 207 3.36 -9.85 7.54
C TYR A 207 4.48 -9.71 6.51
N HIS A 208 4.83 -10.81 5.85
CA HIS A 208 5.86 -10.87 4.83
C HIS A 208 5.30 -11.41 3.52
N ASP A 209 5.86 -10.97 2.41
CA ASP A 209 5.57 -11.54 1.10
C ASP A 209 6.35 -12.86 0.92
N THR A 210 5.70 -13.97 1.30
CA THR A 210 6.29 -15.31 1.21
C THR A 210 6.64 -15.70 -0.22
N PHE A 211 5.95 -15.16 -1.23
CA PHE A 211 6.30 -15.40 -2.63
C PHE A 211 7.65 -14.77 -2.98
N GLN A 212 7.88 -13.52 -2.55
CA GLN A 212 9.15 -12.84 -2.76
C GLN A 212 10.30 -13.53 -2.03
N ASP A 213 10.06 -14.05 -0.83
CA ASP A 213 11.07 -14.79 -0.08
C ASP A 213 11.41 -16.15 -0.76
N ASN A 214 10.38 -16.86 -1.21
CA ASN A 214 10.58 -18.08 -2.01
C ASN A 214 11.33 -17.80 -3.32
N LEU A 215 11.05 -16.65 -3.96
CA LEU A 215 11.72 -16.23 -5.18
C LEU A 215 13.21 -15.89 -4.94
N LYS A 216 13.54 -15.22 -3.82
CA LYS A 216 14.93 -14.98 -3.40
C LYS A 216 15.68 -16.31 -3.18
N ASN A 217 15.05 -17.24 -2.46
CA ASN A 217 15.60 -18.55 -2.19
C ASN A 217 15.84 -19.36 -3.48
N LEU A 218 14.89 -19.29 -4.43
CA LEU A 218 15.03 -19.90 -5.75
C LEU A 218 16.24 -19.34 -6.51
N ILE A 219 16.39 -18.00 -6.52
CA ILE A 219 17.52 -17.33 -7.18
C ILE A 219 18.83 -17.78 -6.52
N GLN A 220 18.90 -17.76 -5.19
CA GLN A 220 20.09 -18.18 -4.44
C GLN A 220 20.46 -19.65 -4.73
N THR A 221 19.48 -20.56 -4.70
CA THR A 221 19.68 -21.97 -5.02
C THR A 221 20.22 -22.17 -6.45
N LYS A 222 19.72 -21.40 -7.41
CA LYS A 222 20.22 -21.44 -8.80
C LYS A 222 21.65 -20.91 -8.93
N LEU A 223 22.01 -19.86 -8.19
CA LEU A 223 23.37 -19.33 -8.17
C LEU A 223 24.36 -20.33 -7.61
N GLU A 224 23.95 -21.14 -6.64
CA GLU A 224 24.75 -22.17 -5.99
C GLU A 224 24.75 -23.49 -6.77
N GLY A 225 24.05 -23.61 -7.91
CA GLY A 225 23.94 -24.82 -8.72
C GLY A 225 23.10 -25.93 -8.09
N GLY A 226 22.29 -25.60 -7.08
CA GLY A 226 21.43 -26.53 -6.37
C GLY A 226 20.15 -26.91 -7.15
N LYS A 227 19.46 -27.94 -6.66
CA LYS A 227 18.15 -28.35 -7.18
C LYS A 227 17.04 -27.55 -6.49
N ILE A 228 16.08 -27.12 -7.28
CA ILE A 228 14.89 -26.39 -6.81
C ILE A 228 14.00 -27.36 -6.04
N ALA A 229 13.69 -27.03 -4.78
CA ALA A 229 12.66 -27.72 -4.01
C ALA A 229 11.27 -27.20 -4.44
N GLU A 230 10.33 -28.11 -4.69
CA GLU A 230 8.93 -27.72 -4.91
C GLU A 230 8.33 -27.19 -3.60
N VAL A 231 7.66 -26.03 -3.67
CA VAL A 231 6.88 -25.51 -2.55
C VAL A 231 5.63 -26.39 -2.39
N GLU A 232 5.36 -26.81 -1.16
CA GLU A 232 4.15 -27.58 -0.86
C GLU A 232 2.90 -26.84 -1.34
N LYS A 233 2.08 -27.51 -2.13
CA LYS A 233 0.81 -26.97 -2.60
C LYS A 233 -0.15 -26.82 -1.41
N PRO A 234 -0.91 -25.69 -1.34
CA PRO A 234 -1.88 -25.52 -0.27
C PRO A 234 -2.88 -26.69 -0.26
N LYS A 235 -3.12 -27.25 0.93
CA LYS A 235 -4.12 -28.29 1.10
C LYS A 235 -5.50 -27.72 0.72
N LYS A 236 -6.22 -28.43 -0.14
CA LYS A 236 -7.61 -28.07 -0.46
C LYS A 236 -8.44 -28.19 0.83
N LEU A 237 -9.01 -27.09 1.27
CA LEU A 237 -9.96 -27.09 2.36
C LEU A 237 -11.23 -27.80 1.89
N ALA A 238 -11.76 -28.73 2.71
CA ALA A 238 -13.03 -29.37 2.43
C ALA A 238 -14.18 -28.36 2.58
N PRO A 239 -15.25 -28.47 1.78
CA PRO A 239 -16.43 -27.63 1.98
C PRO A 239 -16.99 -27.82 3.39
N VAL A 240 -17.34 -26.72 4.05
CA VAL A 240 -17.91 -26.75 5.40
C VAL A 240 -19.35 -27.25 5.29
N VAL A 241 -19.61 -28.47 5.75
CA VAL A 241 -20.94 -29.10 5.76
C VAL A 241 -21.75 -28.66 6.98
N ASP A 242 -21.09 -28.42 8.12
CA ASP A 242 -21.70 -27.92 9.36
C ASP A 242 -20.88 -26.72 9.88
N LEU A 243 -21.45 -25.53 9.74
CA LEU A 243 -20.85 -24.28 10.15
C LEU A 243 -20.54 -24.23 11.66
N MET A 244 -21.49 -24.70 12.49
CA MET A 244 -21.35 -24.65 13.95
C MET A 244 -20.22 -25.55 14.45
N SER A 245 -20.11 -26.76 13.90
CA SER A 245 -19.02 -27.68 14.22
C SER A 245 -17.67 -27.16 13.78
N ALA A 246 -17.58 -26.53 12.61
CA ALA A 246 -16.36 -25.91 12.11
C ALA A 246 -15.91 -24.71 12.97
N LEU A 247 -16.83 -23.84 13.37
CA LEU A 247 -16.55 -22.70 14.26
C LEU A 247 -16.04 -23.17 15.64
N LYS A 248 -16.69 -24.17 16.26
CA LYS A 248 -16.26 -24.73 17.54
C LYS A 248 -14.89 -25.40 17.46
N ALA A 249 -14.63 -26.15 16.40
CA ALA A 249 -13.33 -26.79 16.17
C ALA A 249 -12.21 -25.73 16.03
N SER A 250 -12.45 -24.66 15.26
CA SER A 250 -11.52 -23.55 15.11
C SER A 250 -11.23 -22.82 16.43
N LEU A 251 -12.26 -22.58 17.23
CA LEU A 251 -12.09 -21.96 18.55
C LEU A 251 -11.26 -22.84 19.49
N ALA A 252 -11.54 -24.14 19.55
CA ALA A 252 -10.77 -25.09 20.36
C ALA A 252 -9.29 -25.17 19.94
N GLU A 253 -9.00 -25.14 18.65
CA GLU A 253 -7.63 -25.11 18.13
C GLU A 253 -6.88 -23.85 18.56
N MET A 254 -7.53 -22.67 18.52
CA MET A 254 -6.94 -21.40 18.94
C MET A 254 -6.69 -21.35 20.44
N GLU A 255 -7.61 -21.84 21.28
CA GLU A 255 -7.44 -21.94 22.71
C GLU A 255 -6.27 -22.89 23.08
N GLY A 256 -6.12 -23.98 22.34
CA GLY A 256 -4.99 -24.91 22.46
C GLY A 256 -3.64 -24.27 22.15
N LYS A 257 -3.55 -23.39 21.16
CA LYS A 257 -2.34 -22.64 20.80
C LYS A 257 -1.99 -21.52 21.78
N LYS A 258 -2.97 -20.97 22.52
CA LYS A 258 -2.76 -19.93 23.56
C LYS A 258 -2.26 -20.48 24.90
N LYS A 259 -2.32 -21.80 25.16
CA LYS A 259 -1.78 -22.40 26.39
C LYS A 259 -0.24 -22.52 26.25
N PRO A 260 0.57 -21.84 27.11
CA PRO A 260 2.02 -22.06 27.11
C PRO A 260 2.26 -23.53 27.50
N SER A 261 3.16 -24.20 26.78
CA SER A 261 3.60 -25.57 27.13
C SER A 261 4.24 -25.54 28.51
N ALA A 262 3.54 -26.09 29.50
CA ALA A 262 4.01 -26.23 30.88
C ALA A 262 5.06 -27.35 31.02
N HIS A 263 6.10 -27.35 30.17
CA HIS A 263 7.19 -28.30 30.23
C HIS A 263 8.55 -27.66 30.01
N ALA A 264 8.91 -26.72 30.91
CA ALA A 264 10.33 -26.34 31.09
C ALA A 264 10.56 -25.72 32.47
N ALA A 265 10.15 -26.41 33.53
CA ALA A 265 10.56 -26.05 34.89
C ALA A 265 10.67 -27.31 35.76
N GLN A 266 11.64 -28.19 35.45
CA GLN A 266 12.13 -29.17 36.41
C GLN A 266 13.61 -29.45 36.10
N GLY A 267 14.48 -29.08 37.03
CA GLY A 267 15.76 -29.71 37.20
C GLY A 267 17.02 -28.89 36.95
N ALA A 268 17.41 -28.06 37.90
CA ALA A 268 18.82 -27.85 38.19
C ALA A 268 19.03 -27.96 39.70
N PRO A 269 19.78 -28.96 40.20
CA PRO A 269 20.04 -29.08 41.63
C PRO A 269 21.12 -28.07 42.06
N ALA A 270 20.89 -27.43 43.21
CA ALA A 270 21.85 -26.62 43.90
C ALA A 270 23.07 -27.41 44.30
N SER A 271 24.26 -27.13 43.78
CA SER A 271 25.53 -27.59 44.36
C SER A 271 26.06 -26.53 45.32
N ARG A 272 25.87 -26.85 46.61
CA ARG A 272 26.52 -26.25 47.77
C ARG A 272 28.01 -26.60 47.72
N LYS A 273 28.90 -25.65 47.58
CA LYS A 273 30.31 -25.81 47.99
C LYS A 273 30.58 -24.94 49.22
N LYS A 274 30.94 -25.69 50.30
CA LYS A 274 31.45 -25.17 51.56
C LYS A 274 32.91 -24.71 51.38
N SER A 275 33.16 -23.59 51.97
CA SER A 275 34.16 -23.20 52.97
C SER A 275 35.56 -23.76 52.95
N GLY A 276 36.47 -22.95 53.29
CA GLY A 276 37.78 -23.15 53.89
C GLY A 276 38.75 -22.19 53.25
N GLY A 277 39.36 -21.24 53.84
CA GLY A 277 39.82 -21.06 55.17
C GLY A 277 41.34 -20.89 55.12
N ARG A 278 41.88 -19.77 55.63
CA ARG A 278 43.28 -19.49 55.93
C ARG A 278 44.23 -19.22 54.74
N SER A 279 44.90 -18.13 54.66
CA SER A 279 45.78 -17.41 55.57
C SER A 279 45.95 -15.96 55.05
#